data_cc2e539454ed322396a69766ce0d2a12
#
_entry.id   cc2e539454ed322396a69766ce0d2a12
#
_cell.length_a   1.000
_cell.length_b   1.000
_cell.length_c   1.000
_cell.angle_alpha   90.00
_cell.angle_beta   90.00
_cell.angle_gamma   90.00
#
_symmetry.space_group_name_H-M   'P 1'
#
loop_
_entity.id
_entity.type
_entity.pdbx_description
1 polymer ?
#
loop_
_entity_poly.entity_id
_entity_poly.type
_entity_poly.pdbx_seq_one_letter_code
_entity_poly.pdbx_strand_id
1 'polypeptide(L)'
;IPIARGLGSSTAAIAGGIIAANILTGGKLSVRDMVTLASSIEGHPDNVAPAILGGIVVSVNDGGEIKYLKIEPPIRLKGVVAIPDFNLVTKTSREAIPAQVPFQDAVFNVGRVALLVAALHQGDLGMLSAAMEDRLHQSFRSPLIPGLKKVLAAAKLAGARGVTLSGSGPSVIAYADANFELIARVMGETFRQNGIKSRVLVLKPSPIGA
;
A
#
# COMPACT_ATOMS: atom_id res chain seq x y z
N ILE A 1 -10.60 -10.19 2.30
CA ILE A 1 -9.35 -9.47 2.65
C ILE A 1 -9.02 -9.81 4.10
N PRO A 2 -7.79 -10.26 4.43
CA PRO A 2 -7.42 -10.61 5.80
C PRO A 2 -7.42 -9.37 6.71
N ILE A 3 -7.98 -9.54 7.92
CA ILE A 3 -8.11 -8.46 8.91
C ILE A 3 -6.74 -8.20 9.58
N ALA A 4 -6.43 -6.93 9.88
CA ALA A 4 -5.21 -6.49 10.58
C ALA A 4 -3.89 -6.97 9.93
N ARG A 5 -3.84 -6.96 8.59
CA ARG A 5 -2.67 -7.34 7.79
C ARG A 5 -2.12 -6.21 6.92
N GLY A 6 -2.62 -4.98 7.07
CA GLY A 6 -2.20 -3.85 6.22
C GLY A 6 -2.68 -3.94 4.77
N LEU A 7 -3.82 -4.61 4.53
CA LEU A 7 -4.39 -4.83 3.19
C LEU A 7 -5.74 -4.13 2.99
N GLY A 8 -6.06 -3.13 3.80
CA GLY A 8 -7.25 -2.29 3.60
C GLY A 8 -8.59 -2.98 3.89
N SER A 9 -8.65 -3.91 4.87
CA SER A 9 -9.91 -4.60 5.20
C SER A 9 -10.99 -3.67 5.76
N SER A 10 -10.63 -2.69 6.58
CA SER A 10 -11.54 -1.62 7.05
C SER A 10 -12.10 -0.84 5.88
N THR A 11 -11.20 -0.35 5.04
CA THR A 11 -11.51 0.39 3.84
C THR A 11 -12.47 -0.34 2.89
N ALA A 12 -12.23 -1.64 2.67
CA ALA A 12 -13.10 -2.44 1.81
C ALA A 12 -14.53 -2.56 2.37
N ALA A 13 -14.66 -2.66 3.69
CA ALA A 13 -15.97 -2.68 4.36
C ALA A 13 -16.68 -1.32 4.24
N ILE A 14 -15.95 -0.20 4.45
CA ILE A 14 -16.49 1.15 4.32
C ILE A 14 -16.92 1.44 2.89
N ALA A 15 -16.04 1.20 1.90
CA ALA A 15 -16.35 1.42 0.49
C ALA A 15 -17.55 0.58 0.04
N GLY A 16 -17.55 -0.72 0.34
CA GLY A 16 -18.65 -1.61 0.01
C GLY A 16 -19.97 -1.21 0.66
N GLY A 17 -19.94 -0.79 1.94
CA GLY A 17 -21.13 -0.30 2.65
C GLY A 17 -21.71 0.97 2.02
N ILE A 18 -20.87 1.96 1.68
CA ILE A 18 -21.30 3.21 1.05
C ILE A 18 -21.87 2.94 -0.35
N ILE A 19 -21.20 2.12 -1.17
CA ILE A 19 -21.66 1.81 -2.52
C ILE A 19 -23.01 1.07 -2.45
N ALA A 20 -23.14 0.07 -1.58
CA ALA A 20 -24.40 -0.66 -1.41
C ALA A 20 -25.53 0.26 -0.94
N ALA A 21 -25.29 1.11 0.05
CA ALA A 21 -26.26 2.08 0.53
C ALA A 21 -26.67 3.07 -0.57
N ASN A 22 -25.71 3.58 -1.35
CA ASN A 22 -25.98 4.48 -2.47
C ASN A 22 -26.89 3.82 -3.52
N ILE A 23 -26.60 2.57 -3.89
CA ILE A 23 -27.43 1.80 -4.84
C ILE A 23 -28.85 1.63 -4.29
N LEU A 24 -29.01 1.20 -3.04
CA LEU A 24 -30.29 0.95 -2.40
C LEU A 24 -31.13 2.22 -2.24
N THR A 25 -30.52 3.39 -2.13
CA THR A 25 -31.19 4.68 -1.98
C THR A 25 -31.40 5.43 -3.32
N GLY A 26 -31.14 4.78 -4.44
CA GLY A 26 -31.38 5.30 -5.78
C GLY A 26 -30.22 6.05 -6.41
N GLY A 27 -28.97 5.82 -5.97
CA GLY A 27 -27.76 6.32 -6.65
C GLY A 27 -27.57 7.83 -6.57
N LYS A 28 -27.83 8.46 -5.44
CA LYS A 28 -27.82 9.92 -5.27
C LYS A 28 -26.43 10.52 -5.09
N LEU A 29 -25.46 9.72 -4.59
CA LEU A 29 -24.09 10.17 -4.38
C LEU A 29 -23.28 10.01 -5.67
N SER A 30 -22.56 11.04 -6.03
CA SER A 30 -21.51 10.92 -7.05
C SER A 30 -20.32 10.12 -6.53
N VAL A 31 -19.44 9.67 -7.44
CA VAL A 31 -18.17 9.00 -7.05
C VAL A 31 -17.35 9.89 -6.11
N ARG A 32 -17.31 11.19 -6.37
CA ARG A 32 -16.61 12.17 -5.51
C ARG A 32 -17.20 12.23 -4.11
N ASP A 33 -18.55 12.24 -3.99
CA ASP A 33 -19.23 12.25 -2.70
C ASP A 33 -18.93 10.96 -1.93
N MET A 34 -18.95 9.81 -2.61
CA MET A 34 -18.61 8.52 -1.99
C MET A 34 -17.16 8.48 -1.49
N VAL A 35 -16.20 8.98 -2.27
CA VAL A 35 -14.79 9.08 -1.84
C VAL A 35 -14.64 9.99 -0.63
N THR A 36 -15.29 11.15 -0.64
CA THR A 36 -15.25 12.12 0.47
C THR A 36 -15.87 11.53 1.75
N LEU A 37 -17.05 10.92 1.63
CA LEU A 37 -17.72 10.26 2.76
C LEU A 37 -16.91 9.10 3.32
N ALA A 38 -16.39 8.24 2.45
CA ALA A 38 -15.53 7.12 2.86
C ALA A 38 -14.27 7.61 3.57
N SER A 39 -13.66 8.69 3.07
CA SER A 39 -12.47 9.29 3.68
C SER A 39 -12.74 9.91 5.04
N SER A 40 -13.92 10.49 5.25
CA SER A 40 -14.32 11.05 6.55
C SER A 40 -14.52 9.96 7.62
N ILE A 41 -15.00 8.78 7.22
CA ILE A 41 -15.19 7.62 8.11
C ILE A 41 -13.85 6.93 8.43
N GLU A 42 -12.98 6.71 7.42
CA GLU A 42 -11.67 6.05 7.60
C GLU A 42 -10.65 6.98 8.27
N GLY A 43 -10.80 8.29 8.10
CA GLY A 43 -9.88 9.32 8.60
C GLY A 43 -8.78 9.72 7.62
N HIS A 44 -8.65 9.04 6.48
CA HIS A 44 -7.67 9.34 5.44
C HIS A 44 -8.08 8.77 4.07
N PRO A 45 -7.73 9.42 2.93
CA PRO A 45 -8.21 9.04 1.61
C PRO A 45 -7.41 7.94 0.91
N ASP A 46 -6.18 7.65 1.36
CA ASP A 46 -5.15 6.88 0.65
C ASP A 46 -5.55 5.43 0.31
N ASN A 47 -6.40 4.82 1.10
CA ASN A 47 -6.93 3.48 0.84
C ASN A 47 -8.34 3.50 0.24
N VAL A 48 -9.21 4.41 0.71
CA VAL A 48 -10.62 4.44 0.25
C VAL A 48 -10.74 4.95 -1.19
N ALA A 49 -9.93 5.94 -1.57
CA ALA A 49 -9.95 6.46 -2.92
C ALA A 49 -9.60 5.37 -3.97
N PRO A 50 -8.49 4.61 -3.86
CA PRO A 50 -8.22 3.53 -4.81
C PRO A 50 -9.21 2.35 -4.71
N ALA A 51 -9.81 2.09 -3.56
CA ALA A 51 -10.84 1.05 -3.45
C ALA A 51 -12.10 1.38 -4.27
N ILE A 52 -12.51 2.65 -4.30
CA ILE A 52 -13.68 3.13 -5.05
C ILE A 52 -13.34 3.39 -6.52
N LEU A 53 -12.15 3.92 -6.82
CA LEU A 53 -11.77 4.37 -8.17
C LEU A 53 -11.05 3.31 -8.99
N GLY A 54 -10.38 2.38 -8.33
CA GLY A 54 -9.39 1.50 -8.97
C GLY A 54 -8.11 2.23 -9.38
N GLY A 55 -7.18 1.51 -9.97
CA GLY A 55 -5.91 2.05 -10.43
C GLY A 55 -4.96 2.43 -9.30
N ILE A 56 -4.04 3.34 -9.61
CA ILE A 56 -3.13 3.98 -8.65
C ILE A 56 -3.67 5.38 -8.40
N VAL A 57 -3.96 5.72 -7.15
CA VAL A 57 -4.59 7.00 -6.82
C VAL A 57 -3.66 7.82 -5.94
N VAL A 58 -3.39 9.04 -6.38
CA VAL A 58 -2.75 10.08 -5.57
C VAL A 58 -3.85 10.99 -5.04
N SER A 59 -3.97 11.12 -3.73
CA SER A 59 -5.05 11.89 -3.11
C SER A 59 -4.56 12.73 -1.93
N VAL A 60 -5.21 13.87 -1.73
CA VAL A 60 -4.97 14.79 -0.61
C VAL A 60 -6.31 15.25 -0.04
N ASN A 61 -6.34 15.50 1.26
CA ASN A 61 -7.45 16.19 1.91
C ASN A 61 -7.14 17.69 1.93
N ASP A 62 -7.92 18.47 1.23
CA ASP A 62 -7.79 19.92 1.14
C ASP A 62 -9.05 20.58 1.75
N GLY A 63 -8.95 20.88 3.05
CA GLY A 63 -10.06 21.51 3.78
C GLY A 63 -11.34 20.66 3.89
N GLY A 64 -11.24 19.35 3.87
CA GLY A 64 -12.38 18.42 3.91
C GLY A 64 -12.82 17.90 2.54
N GLU A 65 -12.38 18.55 1.46
CA GLU A 65 -12.57 18.06 0.11
C GLU A 65 -11.41 17.12 -0.27
N ILE A 66 -11.72 15.94 -0.82
CA ILE A 66 -10.70 15.02 -1.30
C ILE A 66 -10.39 15.32 -2.77
N LYS A 67 -9.19 15.84 -3.00
CA LYS A 67 -8.64 16.00 -4.36
C LYS A 67 -7.83 14.78 -4.72
N TYR A 68 -8.02 14.25 -5.93
CA TYR A 68 -7.31 13.05 -6.37
C TYR A 68 -7.01 13.05 -7.86
N LEU A 69 -5.95 12.33 -8.21
CA LEU A 69 -5.60 11.97 -9.58
C LEU A 69 -5.44 10.46 -9.66
N LYS A 70 -6.00 9.86 -10.69
CA LYS A 70 -5.86 8.44 -11.00
C LYS A 70 -4.81 8.24 -12.07
N ILE A 71 -3.93 7.27 -11.85
CA ILE A 71 -2.92 6.80 -12.80
C ILE A 71 -3.28 5.36 -13.16
N GLU A 72 -3.30 5.06 -14.46
CA GLU A 72 -3.50 3.69 -14.92
C GLU A 72 -2.27 2.85 -14.57
N PRO A 73 -2.47 1.67 -13.95
CA PRO A 73 -1.35 0.81 -13.62
C PRO A 73 -0.59 0.37 -14.87
N PRO A 74 0.75 0.43 -14.89
CA PRO A 74 1.53 -0.13 -15.98
C PRO A 74 1.17 -1.60 -16.24
N ILE A 75 0.93 -1.98 -17.50
CA ILE A 75 0.39 -3.28 -17.90
C ILE A 75 1.17 -4.47 -17.34
N ARG A 76 2.51 -4.35 -17.25
CA ARG A 76 3.39 -5.41 -16.76
C ARG A 76 3.51 -5.44 -15.24
N LEU A 77 3.04 -4.41 -14.54
CA LEU A 77 3.18 -4.30 -13.09
C LEU A 77 2.29 -5.33 -12.38
N LYS A 78 2.90 -6.12 -11.50
CA LYS A 78 2.20 -6.94 -10.51
C LYS A 78 2.76 -6.69 -9.12
N GLY A 79 1.91 -6.93 -8.12
CA GLY A 79 2.30 -6.96 -6.71
C GLY A 79 2.45 -8.39 -6.23
N VAL A 80 3.61 -8.74 -5.68
CA VAL A 80 3.83 -9.97 -4.93
C VAL A 80 3.66 -9.63 -3.46
N VAL A 81 2.60 -10.15 -2.84
CA VAL A 81 2.19 -9.79 -1.47
C VAL A 81 2.45 -10.95 -0.53
N ALA A 82 3.38 -10.79 0.41
CA ALA A 82 3.61 -11.74 1.48
C ALA A 82 2.84 -11.29 2.74
N ILE A 83 1.95 -12.17 3.19
CA ILE A 83 1.03 -11.95 4.31
C ILE A 83 1.47 -12.83 5.47
N PRO A 84 2.20 -12.31 6.47
CA PRO A 84 2.65 -13.09 7.60
C PRO A 84 1.49 -13.45 8.53
N ASP A 85 1.57 -14.63 9.13
CA ASP A 85 0.53 -15.14 10.02
C ASP A 85 0.71 -14.68 11.47
N PHE A 86 0.70 -13.36 11.65
CA PHE A 86 0.57 -12.74 12.97
C PHE A 86 -0.17 -11.41 12.88
N ASN A 87 -0.81 -11.02 13.97
CA ASN A 87 -1.55 -9.77 14.04
C ASN A 87 -0.64 -8.62 14.46
N LEU A 88 -0.60 -7.57 13.65
CA LEU A 88 -0.06 -6.30 14.07
C LEU A 88 -1.21 -5.29 14.18
N VAL A 89 -1.53 -4.92 15.42
CA VAL A 89 -2.60 -3.96 15.67
C VAL A 89 -2.21 -2.62 15.06
N THR A 90 -3.09 -2.05 14.24
CA THR A 90 -2.83 -0.79 13.53
C THR A 90 -2.45 0.35 14.48
N LYS A 91 -3.07 0.40 15.67
CA LYS A 91 -2.73 1.38 16.72
C LYS A 91 -1.27 1.27 17.12
N THR A 92 -0.79 0.08 17.47
CA THR A 92 0.62 -0.17 17.84
C THR A 92 1.58 0.23 16.71
N SER A 93 1.22 -0.10 15.47
CA SER A 93 2.02 0.28 14.31
C SER A 93 2.07 1.79 14.07
N ARG A 94 0.99 2.52 14.40
CA ARG A 94 0.95 4.00 14.33
C ARG A 94 1.74 4.65 15.47
N GLU A 95 1.63 4.12 16.67
CA GLU A 95 2.35 4.60 17.86
C GLU A 95 3.88 4.44 17.75
N ALA A 96 4.36 3.53 16.91
CA ALA A 96 5.78 3.39 16.64
C ALA A 96 6.39 4.55 15.83
N ILE A 97 5.56 5.38 15.20
CA ILE A 97 6.02 6.50 14.39
C ILE A 97 6.24 7.71 15.32
N PRO A 98 7.41 8.37 15.28
CA PRO A 98 7.68 9.53 16.12
C PRO A 98 6.81 10.72 15.70
N ALA A 99 6.46 11.57 16.67
CA ALA A 99 5.69 12.80 16.40
C ALA A 99 6.49 13.85 15.60
N GLN A 100 7.81 13.74 15.57
CA GLN A 100 8.71 14.64 14.85
C GLN A 100 9.80 13.84 14.14
N VAL A 101 10.23 14.32 12.98
CA VAL A 101 11.31 13.73 12.21
C VAL A 101 12.32 14.81 11.82
N PRO A 102 13.60 14.44 11.57
CA PRO A 102 14.58 15.38 11.02
C PRO A 102 14.11 15.99 9.71
N PHE A 103 14.30 17.29 9.52
CA PHE A 103 13.92 18.00 8.29
C PHE A 103 14.50 17.33 7.03
N GLN A 104 15.73 16.83 7.10
CA GLN A 104 16.38 16.13 5.99
C GLN A 104 15.64 14.84 5.59
N ASP A 105 15.04 14.13 6.55
CA ASP A 105 14.26 12.91 6.26
C ASP A 105 12.91 13.26 5.63
N ALA A 106 12.30 14.37 6.02
CA ALA A 106 11.12 14.89 5.35
C ALA A 106 11.42 15.27 3.89
N VAL A 107 12.49 16.03 3.64
CA VAL A 107 12.94 16.39 2.29
C VAL A 107 13.25 15.15 1.45
N PHE A 108 13.93 14.15 2.03
CA PHE A 108 14.19 12.87 1.38
C PHE A 108 12.89 12.21 0.90
N ASN A 109 11.89 12.06 1.77
CA ASN A 109 10.64 11.41 1.42
C ASN A 109 9.82 12.20 0.38
N VAL A 110 9.79 13.52 0.46
CA VAL A 110 9.11 14.36 -0.55
C VAL A 110 9.70 14.10 -1.95
N GLY A 111 11.03 14.07 -2.07
CA GLY A 111 11.68 13.74 -3.34
C GLY A 111 11.38 12.33 -3.82
N ARG A 112 11.32 11.32 -2.91
CA ARG A 112 10.97 9.93 -3.25
C ARG A 112 9.53 9.81 -3.73
N VAL A 113 8.59 10.46 -3.06
CA VAL A 113 7.16 10.44 -3.47
C VAL A 113 6.99 11.11 -4.84
N ALA A 114 7.63 12.24 -5.09
CA ALA A 114 7.58 12.91 -6.39
C ALA A 114 8.13 12.00 -7.51
N LEU A 115 9.28 11.33 -7.26
CA LEU A 115 9.86 10.37 -8.19
C LEU A 115 8.94 9.17 -8.42
N LEU A 116 8.31 8.63 -7.36
CA LEU A 116 7.38 7.51 -7.44
C LEU A 116 6.19 7.82 -8.34
N VAL A 117 5.55 8.97 -8.13
CA VAL A 117 4.40 9.40 -8.93
C VAL A 117 4.78 9.59 -10.39
N ALA A 118 5.92 10.25 -10.67
CA ALA A 118 6.41 10.45 -12.03
C ALA A 118 6.75 9.12 -12.72
N ALA A 119 7.45 8.21 -12.03
CA ALA A 119 7.83 6.90 -12.55
C ALA A 119 6.60 6.03 -12.88
N LEU A 120 5.60 5.99 -12.02
CA LEU A 120 4.36 5.26 -12.24
C LEU A 120 3.55 5.85 -13.40
N HIS A 121 3.49 7.18 -13.51
CA HIS A 121 2.80 7.86 -14.61
C HIS A 121 3.47 7.60 -15.98
N GLN A 122 4.80 7.55 -16.01
CA GLN A 122 5.58 7.26 -17.21
C GLN A 122 5.70 5.75 -17.50
N GLY A 123 5.34 4.88 -16.56
CA GLY A 123 5.54 3.43 -16.65
C GLY A 123 7.00 3.01 -16.50
N ASP A 124 7.87 3.88 -15.97
CA ASP A 124 9.29 3.58 -15.70
C ASP A 124 9.45 2.84 -14.38
N LEU A 125 9.30 1.52 -14.44
CA LEU A 125 9.44 0.65 -13.28
C LEU A 125 10.89 0.55 -12.76
N GLY A 126 11.89 0.97 -13.53
CA GLY A 126 13.29 0.99 -13.12
C GLY A 126 13.56 1.94 -11.96
N MET A 127 12.78 3.01 -11.84
CA MET A 127 12.91 4.01 -10.78
C MET A 127 12.30 3.57 -9.43
N LEU A 128 11.46 2.52 -9.39
CA LEU A 128 10.72 2.14 -8.18
C LEU A 128 11.63 1.79 -7.02
N SER A 129 12.78 1.17 -7.26
CA SER A 129 13.71 0.80 -6.17
C SER A 129 14.17 2.02 -5.37
N ALA A 130 14.52 3.11 -6.06
CA ALA A 130 14.91 4.36 -5.43
C ALA A 130 13.68 5.12 -4.88
N ALA A 131 12.60 5.19 -5.66
CA ALA A 131 11.41 5.96 -5.34
C ALA A 131 10.64 5.44 -4.11
N MET A 132 10.78 4.15 -3.78
CA MET A 132 10.09 3.51 -2.65
C MET A 132 10.96 3.41 -1.39
N GLU A 133 12.12 4.06 -1.37
CA GLU A 133 12.87 4.22 -0.12
C GLU A 133 12.13 5.18 0.82
N ASP A 134 12.14 4.84 2.11
CA ASP A 134 11.41 5.56 3.14
C ASP A 134 12.22 5.76 4.42
N ARG A 135 12.12 6.94 4.98
CA ARG A 135 12.72 7.32 6.27
C ARG A 135 11.68 7.77 7.31
N LEU A 136 10.39 7.79 6.94
CA LEU A 136 9.34 8.34 7.80
C LEU A 136 8.51 7.28 8.54
N HIS A 137 8.45 6.04 8.03
CA HIS A 137 7.61 5.02 8.70
C HIS A 137 8.18 3.61 8.71
N GLN A 138 8.79 3.09 7.63
CA GLN A 138 9.19 1.68 7.57
C GLN A 138 10.28 1.33 8.58
N SER A 139 11.25 2.22 8.79
CA SER A 139 12.34 2.04 9.75
C SER A 139 11.81 1.91 11.18
N PHE A 140 10.82 2.71 11.54
CA PHE A 140 10.21 2.71 12.87
C PHE A 140 9.29 1.51 13.10
N ARG A 141 8.64 1.00 12.06
CA ARG A 141 7.80 -0.20 12.13
C ARG A 141 8.59 -1.50 12.04
N SER A 142 9.80 -1.44 11.50
CA SER A 142 10.64 -2.63 11.28
C SER A 142 10.87 -3.49 12.53
N PRO A 143 11.10 -2.94 13.73
CA PRO A 143 11.25 -3.73 14.95
C PRO A 143 10.01 -4.54 15.33
N LEU A 144 8.82 -4.11 14.88
CA LEU A 144 7.55 -4.78 15.18
C LEU A 144 7.29 -6.01 14.29
N ILE A 145 8.08 -6.20 13.23
CA ILE A 145 7.86 -7.23 12.21
C ILE A 145 9.13 -8.06 12.08
N PRO A 146 9.20 -9.23 12.77
CA PRO A 146 10.40 -10.07 12.71
C PRO A 146 10.75 -10.44 11.25
N GLY A 147 12.02 -10.29 10.90
CA GLY A 147 12.53 -10.60 9.56
C GLY A 147 12.21 -9.59 8.46
N LEU A 148 11.49 -8.49 8.74
CA LEU A 148 11.10 -7.52 7.70
C LEU A 148 12.26 -7.08 6.82
N LYS A 149 13.35 -6.59 7.40
CA LYS A 149 14.52 -6.10 6.64
C LYS A 149 15.09 -7.19 5.71
N LYS A 150 15.10 -8.46 6.17
CA LYS A 150 15.57 -9.59 5.38
C LYS A 150 14.61 -9.89 4.21
N VAL A 151 13.29 -9.83 4.44
CA VAL A 151 12.27 -10.04 3.39
C VAL A 151 12.35 -8.95 2.33
N LEU A 152 12.49 -7.67 2.73
CA LEU A 152 12.67 -6.56 1.79
C LEU A 152 13.93 -6.76 0.93
N ALA A 153 15.05 -7.14 1.55
CA ALA A 153 16.30 -7.39 0.84
C ALA A 153 16.21 -8.60 -0.09
N ALA A 154 15.64 -9.72 0.36
CA ALA A 154 15.47 -10.93 -0.44
C ALA A 154 14.60 -10.68 -1.68
N ALA A 155 13.51 -9.94 -1.54
CA ALA A 155 12.66 -9.57 -2.67
C ALA A 155 13.39 -8.70 -3.70
N LYS A 156 14.17 -7.70 -3.24
CA LYS A 156 15.02 -6.87 -4.13
C LYS A 156 16.04 -7.71 -4.90
N LEU A 157 16.75 -8.60 -4.21
CA LEU A 157 17.74 -9.50 -4.84
C LEU A 157 17.11 -10.46 -5.84
N ALA A 158 15.86 -10.87 -5.63
CA ALA A 158 15.09 -11.70 -6.56
C ALA A 158 14.56 -10.94 -7.79
N GLY A 159 14.79 -9.63 -7.88
CA GLY A 159 14.45 -8.81 -9.04
C GLY A 159 13.18 -7.97 -8.88
N ALA A 160 12.70 -7.77 -7.66
CA ALA A 160 11.62 -6.81 -7.43
C ALA A 160 12.08 -5.38 -7.77
N ARG A 161 11.24 -4.64 -8.49
CA ARG A 161 11.48 -3.24 -8.87
C ARG A 161 11.34 -2.28 -7.70
N GLY A 162 10.45 -2.59 -6.76
CA GLY A 162 10.27 -1.85 -5.52
C GLY A 162 9.65 -2.74 -4.45
N VAL A 163 10.01 -2.55 -3.18
CA VAL A 163 9.50 -3.37 -2.08
C VAL A 163 9.23 -2.47 -0.88
N THR A 164 8.07 -2.67 -0.24
CA THR A 164 7.65 -1.86 0.91
C THR A 164 6.72 -2.65 1.84
N LEU A 165 6.48 -2.11 3.01
CA LEU A 165 5.34 -2.51 3.83
C LEU A 165 4.03 -2.17 3.11
N SER A 166 3.04 -3.03 3.22
CA SER A 166 1.68 -2.73 2.79
C SER A 166 0.93 -1.99 3.91
N GLY A 167 0.69 -0.71 3.71
CA GLY A 167 0.05 0.14 4.71
C GLY A 167 0.80 0.15 6.05
N SER A 168 0.09 -0.14 7.15
CA SER A 168 0.69 -0.26 8.49
C SER A 168 1.44 -1.59 8.72
N GLY A 169 1.44 -2.49 7.77
CA GLY A 169 1.95 -3.84 7.90
C GLY A 169 0.96 -4.80 8.59
N PRO A 170 1.37 -6.03 8.91
CA PRO A 170 2.69 -6.60 8.71
C PRO A 170 2.98 -7.15 7.30
N SER A 171 2.02 -7.09 6.37
CA SER A 171 2.22 -7.57 5.00
C SER A 171 3.30 -6.75 4.28
N VAL A 172 4.03 -7.43 3.41
CA VAL A 172 5.06 -6.84 2.53
C VAL A 172 4.58 -6.98 1.09
N ILE A 173 4.69 -5.91 0.32
CA ILE A 173 4.41 -5.92 -1.10
C ILE A 173 5.68 -5.63 -1.90
N ALA A 174 5.96 -6.49 -2.88
CA ALA A 174 7.01 -6.30 -3.86
C ALA A 174 6.37 -6.05 -5.23
N TYR A 175 6.69 -4.93 -5.84
CA TYR A 175 6.27 -4.60 -7.19
C TYR A 175 7.29 -5.12 -8.20
N ALA A 176 6.82 -5.80 -9.22
CA ALA A 176 7.67 -6.42 -10.23
C ALA A 176 6.99 -6.45 -11.61
N ASP A 177 7.78 -6.64 -12.66
CA ASP A 177 7.35 -6.86 -14.04
C ASP A 177 7.81 -8.22 -14.58
N ALA A 178 8.58 -8.97 -13.78
CA ALA A 178 9.07 -10.31 -14.06
C ALA A 178 9.39 -11.06 -12.75
N ASN A 179 9.80 -12.32 -12.83
CA ASN A 179 10.31 -13.15 -11.72
C ASN A 179 9.35 -13.35 -10.54
N PHE A 180 8.03 -13.27 -10.78
CA PHE A 180 7.01 -13.25 -9.73
C PHE A 180 7.09 -14.47 -8.80
N GLU A 181 7.28 -15.66 -9.35
CA GLU A 181 7.35 -16.93 -8.61
C GLU A 181 8.62 -17.00 -7.74
N LEU A 182 9.76 -16.52 -8.26
CA LEU A 182 11.00 -16.43 -7.50
C LEU A 182 10.86 -15.46 -6.34
N ILE A 183 10.32 -14.25 -6.60
CA ILE A 183 10.08 -13.24 -5.57
C ILE A 183 9.13 -13.79 -4.50
N ALA A 184 8.02 -14.43 -4.90
CA ALA A 184 7.06 -15.03 -3.99
C ALA A 184 7.70 -16.09 -3.10
N ARG A 185 8.48 -16.98 -3.68
CA ARG A 185 9.19 -18.03 -2.97
C ARG A 185 10.16 -17.47 -1.94
N VAL A 186 11.07 -16.55 -2.34
CA VAL A 186 12.07 -16.02 -1.42
C VAL A 186 11.46 -15.20 -0.29
N MET A 187 10.38 -14.44 -0.54
CA MET A 187 9.67 -13.71 0.51
C MET A 187 9.06 -14.67 1.54
N GLY A 188 8.39 -15.74 1.09
CA GLY A 188 7.79 -16.74 1.96
C GLY A 188 8.84 -17.53 2.75
N GLU A 189 9.92 -17.98 2.10
CA GLU A 189 11.02 -18.69 2.74
C GLU A 189 11.73 -17.81 3.78
N THR A 190 11.95 -16.54 3.48
CA THR A 190 12.60 -15.61 4.41
C THR A 190 11.74 -15.38 5.66
N PHE A 191 10.42 -15.22 5.54
CA PHE A 191 9.55 -15.18 6.71
C PHE A 191 9.63 -16.47 7.52
N ARG A 192 9.59 -17.64 6.87
CA ARG A 192 9.69 -18.96 7.52
C ARG A 192 11.00 -19.12 8.28
N GLN A 193 12.14 -18.70 7.71
CA GLN A 193 13.45 -18.70 8.37
C GLN A 193 13.52 -17.80 9.61
N ASN A 194 12.64 -16.80 9.70
CA ASN A 194 12.50 -15.96 10.89
C ASN A 194 11.34 -16.40 11.80
N GLY A 195 10.88 -17.66 11.68
CA GLY A 195 9.89 -18.28 12.56
C GLY A 195 8.43 -17.90 12.22
N ILE A 196 8.17 -17.25 11.09
CA ILE A 196 6.84 -16.76 10.73
C ILE A 196 6.32 -17.53 9.50
N LYS A 197 5.14 -18.12 9.64
CA LYS A 197 4.38 -18.62 8.49
C LYS A 197 3.83 -17.43 7.71
N SER A 198 3.75 -17.55 6.39
CA SER A 198 3.15 -16.53 5.53
C SER A 198 2.45 -17.15 4.34
N ARG A 199 1.39 -16.48 3.88
CA ARG A 199 0.77 -16.74 2.58
C ARG A 199 1.33 -15.72 1.59
N VAL A 200 1.70 -16.17 0.39
CA VAL A 200 2.18 -15.24 -0.66
C VAL A 200 1.24 -15.31 -1.86
N LEU A 201 0.89 -14.15 -2.38
CA LEU A 201 -0.02 -13.98 -3.51
C LEU A 201 0.65 -13.12 -4.58
N VAL A 202 0.42 -13.46 -5.85
CA VAL A 202 0.77 -12.60 -7.00
C VAL A 202 -0.53 -11.98 -7.51
N LEU A 203 -0.62 -10.66 -7.46
CA LEU A 203 -1.82 -9.91 -7.77
C LEU A 203 -1.56 -8.90 -8.88
N LYS A 204 -2.56 -8.70 -9.75
CA LYS A 204 -2.57 -7.58 -10.70
C LYS A 204 -3.29 -6.39 -10.07
N PRO A 205 -2.82 -5.15 -10.26
CA PRO A 205 -3.61 -3.98 -9.96
C PRO A 205 -4.91 -3.99 -10.77
N SER A 206 -6.04 -3.70 -10.14
CA SER A 206 -7.31 -3.52 -10.85
C SER A 206 -7.40 -2.08 -11.36
N PRO A 207 -7.63 -1.85 -12.65
CA PRO A 207 -7.89 -0.49 -13.14
C PRO A 207 -9.29 0.02 -12.77
N ILE A 208 -10.17 -0.88 -12.33
CA ILE A 208 -11.56 -0.58 -11.96
C ILE A 208 -11.70 -0.79 -10.45
N GLY A 209 -12.37 0.15 -9.79
CA GLY A 209 -12.74 0.06 -8.39
C GLY A 209 -14.04 -0.72 -8.16
N ALA A 210 -14.59 -0.55 -6.97
CA ALA A 210 -15.83 -1.21 -6.57
C ALA A 210 -17.07 -0.47 -7.11
#